data_5af15b840d5549dd700412b1e791ace3
#
_entry.id   5af15b840d5549dd700412b1e791ace3
#
_cell.length_a   1.000
_cell.length_b   1.000
_cell.length_c   1.000
_cell.angle_alpha   90.00
_cell.angle_beta   90.00
_cell.angle_gamma   90.00
#
_symmetry.space_group_name_H-M   'P 1'
#
loop_
_entity.id
_entity.type
_entity.pdbx_description
1 polymer ?
#
loop_
_entity_poly.entity_id
_entity_poly.type
_entity_poly.pdbx_seq_one_letter_code
_entity_poly.pdbx_strand_id
1 'polypeptide(L)'
;LRSDPGPGGVALRAFLIRHGHRGYRELCMRDPAWAQDAEGLGSMMQAMVQSARDSTGEQPPRRRVDLPASRTVRLLARLAQGGARGREETKSKMALMAHRLKLGYHHLGEVLAASGRLPDADLVFFFDRAELHRVVGDADVAELVHRARQRREALAFQQALEFDDVSVGRPAPILSRAPGTITDDEILGRPASRGIAEGIVRVAKSIQDARDVQRGEILVAPVTDVGWTPYFTVIAALVTDIGSSVSHGAVVAREYGLPCVVNTLVATQVLKTGDRVRVDGDRGLVTRLESS
;
A
#
# COMPACT_ATOMS: atom_id res chain seq x y z
N LEU A 1 1.35 24.14 -5.43
CA LEU A 1 2.20 23.89 -4.24
C LEU A 1 3.69 23.71 -4.57
N ARG A 2 4.07 22.97 -5.64
CA ARG A 2 5.51 22.81 -6.01
C ARG A 2 6.20 24.11 -6.36
N SER A 3 5.53 25.00 -7.05
CA SER A 3 6.02 26.33 -7.48
C SER A 3 5.70 27.42 -6.47
N ASP A 4 4.98 27.12 -5.39
CA ASP A 4 4.62 28.08 -4.36
C ASP A 4 5.88 28.52 -3.59
N PRO A 5 6.23 29.83 -3.55
CA PRO A 5 7.34 30.36 -2.77
C PRO A 5 7.06 30.42 -1.27
N GLY A 6 5.79 30.27 -0.85
CA GLY A 6 5.38 30.33 0.55
C GLY A 6 5.88 29.19 1.42
N PRO A 7 5.64 29.26 2.74
CA PRO A 7 6.11 28.25 3.69
C PRO A 7 5.65 26.84 3.38
N GLY A 8 4.42 26.68 2.84
CA GLY A 8 3.86 25.39 2.42
C GLY A 8 4.63 24.75 1.28
N GLY A 9 4.96 25.54 0.25
CA GLY A 9 5.76 25.06 -0.87
C GLY A 9 7.20 24.73 -0.49
N VAL A 10 7.80 25.52 0.43
CA VAL A 10 9.13 25.21 0.98
C VAL A 10 9.12 23.88 1.71
N ALA A 11 8.13 23.65 2.60
CA ALA A 11 7.98 22.41 3.34
C ALA A 11 7.75 21.21 2.43
N LEU A 12 6.91 21.33 1.40
CA LEU A 12 6.66 20.28 0.42
C LEU A 12 7.94 19.92 -0.36
N ARG A 13 8.69 20.91 -0.81
CA ARG A 13 9.96 20.66 -1.52
C ARG A 13 10.97 19.93 -0.61
N ALA A 14 11.10 20.38 0.64
CA ALA A 14 11.97 19.72 1.62
C ALA A 14 11.52 18.25 1.88
N PHE A 15 10.21 18.01 1.96
CA PHE A 15 9.63 16.67 2.08
C PHE A 15 9.95 15.82 0.84
N LEU A 16 9.74 16.33 -0.37
CA LEU A 16 10.01 15.59 -1.61
C LEU A 16 11.50 15.30 -1.82
N ILE A 17 12.39 16.21 -1.44
CA ILE A 17 13.85 15.94 -1.47
C ILE A 17 14.19 14.75 -0.57
N ARG A 18 13.57 14.66 0.59
CA ARG A 18 13.87 13.63 1.59
C ARG A 18 13.13 12.32 1.35
N HIS A 19 11.88 12.38 0.91
CA HIS A 19 10.95 11.25 0.84
C HIS A 19 10.33 11.02 -0.53
N GLY A 20 10.61 11.83 -1.53
CA GLY A 20 9.99 11.76 -2.84
C GLY A 20 10.27 10.45 -3.62
N HIS A 21 11.27 9.69 -3.22
CA HIS A 21 11.58 8.37 -3.74
C HIS A 21 10.62 7.27 -3.23
N ARG A 22 9.84 7.58 -2.17
CA ARG A 22 8.82 6.68 -1.61
C ARG A 22 7.55 6.75 -2.45
N GLY A 23 6.63 5.82 -2.25
CA GLY A 23 5.36 5.78 -2.96
C GLY A 23 4.59 4.49 -2.73
N TYR A 24 3.46 4.38 -3.39
CA TYR A 24 2.73 3.13 -3.50
C TYR A 24 3.56 2.14 -4.33
N ARG A 25 3.66 0.87 -3.87
CA ARG A 25 4.46 -0.17 -4.51
C ARG A 25 5.88 0.32 -4.86
N GLU A 26 6.55 0.94 -3.91
CA GLU A 26 7.81 1.70 -4.09
C GLU A 26 8.95 0.91 -4.76
N LEU A 27 8.91 -0.43 -4.70
CA LEU A 27 9.86 -1.30 -5.39
C LEU A 27 9.40 -1.72 -6.80
N CYS A 28 8.16 -1.41 -7.21
CA CYS A 28 7.70 -1.66 -8.57
C CYS A 28 8.33 -0.63 -9.52
N MET A 29 9.03 -1.12 -10.56
CA MET A 29 9.76 -0.25 -11.49
C MET A 29 8.85 0.65 -12.34
N ARG A 30 7.61 0.23 -12.59
CA ARG A 30 6.65 0.93 -13.43
C ARG A 30 5.85 2.01 -12.67
N ASP A 31 5.55 1.77 -11.38
CA ASP A 31 4.69 2.66 -10.61
C ASP A 31 5.41 3.96 -10.22
N PRO A 32 4.73 5.12 -10.29
CA PRO A 32 5.35 6.41 -9.96
C PRO A 32 5.68 6.53 -8.47
N ALA A 33 6.76 7.23 -8.15
CA ALA A 33 7.05 7.65 -6.79
C ALA A 33 6.36 9.00 -6.49
N TRP A 34 6.27 9.38 -5.21
CA TRP A 34 5.65 10.65 -4.80
C TRP A 34 6.23 11.89 -5.50
N ALA A 35 7.53 11.87 -5.83
CA ALA A 35 8.13 12.94 -6.60
C ALA A 35 7.58 13.04 -8.03
N GLN A 36 7.04 11.97 -8.59
CA GLN A 36 6.48 11.88 -9.93
C GLN A 36 4.95 12.03 -9.93
N ASP A 37 4.28 11.58 -8.86
CA ASP A 37 2.82 11.67 -8.67
C ASP A 37 2.44 12.82 -7.72
N ALA A 38 2.51 14.04 -8.24
CA ALA A 38 2.19 15.24 -7.46
C ALA A 38 0.70 15.35 -7.13
N GLU A 39 -0.16 14.80 -7.97
CA GLU A 39 -1.62 14.83 -7.78
C GLU A 39 -2.05 13.82 -6.70
N GLY A 40 -1.58 12.58 -6.78
CA GLY A 40 -1.83 11.58 -5.76
C GLY A 40 -1.29 11.99 -4.39
N LEU A 41 -0.07 12.53 -4.34
CA LEU A 41 0.47 13.08 -3.11
C LEU A 41 -0.35 14.27 -2.58
N GLY A 42 -0.80 15.16 -3.46
CA GLY A 42 -1.62 16.32 -3.10
C GLY A 42 -2.96 15.90 -2.48
N SER A 43 -3.66 14.96 -3.10
CA SER A 43 -4.93 14.42 -2.58
C SER A 43 -4.76 13.76 -1.22
N MET A 44 -3.69 12.98 -1.05
CA MET A 44 -3.32 12.35 0.21
C MET A 44 -3.07 13.38 1.32
N MET A 45 -2.28 14.43 1.04
CA MET A 45 -2.02 15.49 2.00
C MET A 45 -3.28 16.29 2.36
N GLN A 46 -4.18 16.53 1.39
CA GLN A 46 -5.46 17.18 1.64
C GLN A 46 -6.34 16.36 2.58
N ALA A 47 -6.46 15.05 2.37
CA ALA A 47 -7.19 14.15 3.25
C ALA A 47 -6.65 14.19 4.69
N MET A 48 -5.32 14.18 4.86
CA MET A 48 -4.69 14.30 6.18
C MET A 48 -4.98 15.65 6.86
N VAL A 49 -4.89 16.76 6.11
CA VAL A 49 -5.18 18.10 6.64
C VAL A 49 -6.64 18.24 7.03
N GLN A 50 -7.54 17.73 6.20
CA GLN A 50 -8.98 17.75 6.50
C GLN A 50 -9.27 16.93 7.76
N SER A 51 -8.75 15.71 7.85
CA SER A 51 -8.87 14.88 9.05
C SER A 51 -8.32 15.57 10.31
N ALA A 52 -7.18 16.28 10.20
CA ALA A 52 -6.62 17.01 11.33
C ALA A 52 -7.48 18.22 11.74
N ARG A 53 -8.13 18.90 10.80
CA ARG A 53 -9.06 20.02 11.09
C ARG A 53 -10.35 19.56 11.74
N ASP A 54 -10.87 18.41 11.28
CA ASP A 54 -12.10 17.83 11.80
C ASP A 54 -11.89 17.14 13.17
N SER A 55 -10.62 16.95 13.57
CA SER A 55 -10.22 16.45 14.89
C SER A 55 -10.32 17.55 15.94
N THR A 56 -11.53 17.97 16.27
CA THR A 56 -11.79 18.80 17.45
C THR A 56 -11.83 17.91 18.70
N GLY A 57 -10.73 17.42 19.15
CA GLY A 57 -10.64 16.75 20.43
C GLY A 57 -10.01 15.36 20.34
N GLU A 58 -9.06 15.18 21.21
CA GLU A 58 -8.45 13.92 21.64
C GLU A 58 -8.03 12.92 20.56
N GLN A 59 -6.88 13.20 19.96
CA GLN A 59 -6.05 12.06 19.55
C GLN A 59 -5.88 11.18 20.80
N PRO A 60 -6.19 9.86 20.71
CA PRO A 60 -5.93 8.99 21.84
C PRO A 60 -4.48 9.21 22.25
N PRO A 61 -4.24 9.46 23.54
CA PRO A 61 -2.91 9.80 24.01
C PRO A 61 -1.96 8.71 23.53
N ARG A 62 -0.91 9.08 22.80
CA ARG A 62 0.15 8.13 22.44
C ARG A 62 0.57 7.50 23.75
N ARG A 63 0.20 6.24 23.96
CA ARG A 63 0.46 5.50 25.18
C ARG A 63 1.98 5.48 25.36
N ARG A 64 2.50 6.39 26.17
CA ARG A 64 3.89 6.33 26.61
C ARG A 64 4.02 5.04 27.37
N VAL A 65 4.74 4.10 26.80
CA VAL A 65 5.12 2.89 27.52
C VAL A 65 6.16 3.35 28.52
N ASP A 66 5.76 3.46 29.80
CA ASP A 66 6.71 3.69 30.88
C ASP A 66 7.61 2.47 30.95
N LEU A 67 8.86 2.68 30.54
CA LEU A 67 9.86 1.63 30.60
C LEU A 67 10.15 1.29 32.06
N PRO A 68 10.22 -0.01 32.42
CA PRO A 68 10.54 -0.44 33.79
C PRO A 68 11.81 0.24 34.30
N ALA A 69 11.88 0.48 35.60
CA ALA A 69 12.99 1.16 36.26
C ALA A 69 14.34 0.43 36.12
N SER A 70 14.33 -0.85 35.77
CA SER A 70 15.53 -1.68 35.59
C SER A 70 16.45 -1.12 34.49
N ARG A 71 17.73 -0.89 34.85
CA ARG A 71 18.78 -0.44 33.93
C ARG A 71 18.99 -1.38 32.75
N THR A 72 18.90 -2.69 32.99
CA THR A 72 19.05 -3.73 31.97
C THR A 72 17.93 -3.66 30.92
N VAL A 73 16.68 -3.53 31.36
CA VAL A 73 15.53 -3.39 30.43
C VAL A 73 15.65 -2.13 29.60
N ARG A 74 16.08 -1.02 30.20
CA ARG A 74 16.31 0.23 29.45
C ARG A 74 17.42 0.10 28.40
N LEU A 75 18.50 -0.61 28.73
CA LEU A 75 19.59 -0.87 27.77
C LEU A 75 19.10 -1.73 26.60
N LEU A 76 18.41 -2.83 26.89
CA LEU A 76 17.83 -3.70 25.88
C LEU A 76 16.82 -2.98 24.99
N ALA A 77 15.97 -2.14 25.56
CA ALA A 77 15.03 -1.32 24.82
C ALA A 77 15.74 -0.33 23.88
N ARG A 78 16.83 0.31 24.32
CA ARG A 78 17.64 1.19 23.46
C ARG A 78 18.31 0.43 22.31
N LEU A 79 18.83 -0.76 22.56
CA LEU A 79 19.42 -1.61 21.52
C LEU A 79 18.35 -2.06 20.50
N ALA A 80 17.18 -2.49 20.97
CA ALA A 80 16.06 -2.86 20.10
C ALA A 80 15.57 -1.67 19.25
N GLN A 81 15.43 -0.47 19.84
CA GLN A 81 15.11 0.76 19.12
C GLN A 81 16.18 1.15 18.10
N GLY A 82 17.47 0.97 18.45
CA GLY A 82 18.58 1.17 17.53
C GLY A 82 18.51 0.24 16.33
N GLY A 83 18.25 -1.05 16.56
CA GLY A 83 18.05 -2.06 15.52
C GLY A 83 16.85 -1.74 14.62
N ALA A 84 15.71 -1.33 15.21
CA ALA A 84 14.53 -0.93 14.44
C ALA A 84 14.81 0.29 13.54
N ARG A 85 15.48 1.32 14.06
CA ARG A 85 15.88 2.49 13.27
C ARG A 85 16.83 2.13 12.13
N GLY A 86 17.83 1.28 12.40
CA GLY A 86 18.78 0.79 11.37
C GLY A 86 18.06 0.02 10.25
N ARG A 87 17.08 -0.82 10.59
CA ARG A 87 16.24 -1.52 9.62
C ARG A 87 15.47 -0.55 8.74
N GLU A 88 14.80 0.44 9.32
CA GLU A 88 14.00 1.41 8.56
C GLU A 88 14.90 2.32 7.68
N GLU A 89 16.08 2.69 8.16
CA GLU A 89 17.05 3.43 7.36
C GLU A 89 17.56 2.60 6.18
N THR A 90 17.90 1.34 6.40
CA THR A 90 18.33 0.41 5.33
C THR A 90 17.22 0.23 4.29
N LYS A 91 15.97 0.02 4.74
CA LYS A 91 14.80 -0.07 3.85
C LYS A 91 14.63 1.20 3.01
N SER A 92 14.77 2.37 3.62
CA SER A 92 14.67 3.65 2.90
C SER A 92 15.79 3.81 1.86
N LYS A 93 17.02 3.38 2.16
CA LYS A 93 18.15 3.39 1.20
C LYS A 93 17.91 2.41 0.05
N MET A 94 17.34 1.23 0.33
CA MET A 94 16.95 0.27 -0.72
C MET A 94 15.89 0.85 -1.64
N ALA A 95 14.85 1.48 -1.08
CA ALA A 95 13.81 2.15 -1.86
C ALA A 95 14.39 3.29 -2.73
N LEU A 96 15.33 4.07 -2.19
CA LEU A 96 16.02 5.11 -2.96
C LEU A 96 16.83 4.53 -4.13
N MET A 97 17.52 3.41 -3.90
CA MET A 97 18.28 2.71 -4.97
C MET A 97 17.33 2.19 -6.05
N ALA A 98 16.23 1.53 -5.65
CA ALA A 98 15.20 1.08 -6.59
C ALA A 98 14.60 2.25 -7.38
N HIS A 99 14.34 3.39 -6.71
CA HIS A 99 13.84 4.59 -7.38
C HIS A 99 14.81 5.14 -8.44
N ARG A 100 16.12 5.14 -8.17
CA ARG A 100 17.11 5.56 -9.17
C ARG A 100 17.14 4.65 -10.39
N LEU A 101 17.03 3.33 -10.18
CA LEU A 101 16.90 2.38 -11.28
C LEU A 101 15.61 2.61 -12.06
N LYS A 102 14.48 2.83 -11.37
CA LYS A 102 13.18 3.18 -11.97
C LYS A 102 13.30 4.38 -12.92
N LEU A 103 13.92 5.48 -12.45
CA LEU A 103 14.14 6.67 -13.28
C LEU A 103 14.98 6.34 -14.53
N GLY A 104 15.98 5.48 -14.40
CA GLY A 104 16.80 5.02 -15.53
C GLY A 104 15.97 4.23 -16.55
N TYR A 105 15.08 3.33 -16.09
CA TYR A 105 14.19 2.57 -16.98
C TYR A 105 13.17 3.47 -17.69
N HIS A 106 12.55 4.41 -16.99
CA HIS A 106 11.65 5.39 -17.60
C HIS A 106 12.36 6.19 -18.71
N HIS A 107 13.55 6.73 -18.39
CA HIS A 107 14.34 7.46 -19.36
C HIS A 107 14.76 6.60 -20.57
N LEU A 108 15.16 5.35 -20.33
CA LEU A 108 15.44 4.42 -21.41
C LEU A 108 14.24 4.19 -22.31
N GLY A 109 13.05 4.01 -21.72
CA GLY A 109 11.79 3.88 -22.46
C GLY A 109 11.51 5.09 -23.35
N GLU A 110 11.69 6.30 -22.80
CA GLU A 110 11.53 7.56 -23.55
C GLU A 110 12.51 7.65 -24.73
N VAL A 111 13.78 7.34 -24.54
CA VAL A 111 14.81 7.35 -25.59
C VAL A 111 14.49 6.33 -26.68
N LEU A 112 14.10 5.10 -26.31
CA LEU A 112 13.75 4.05 -27.25
C LEU A 112 12.47 4.36 -28.04
N ALA A 113 11.48 4.98 -27.40
CA ALA A 113 10.29 5.47 -28.09
C ALA A 113 10.59 6.64 -29.04
N ALA A 114 11.36 7.61 -28.59
CA ALA A 114 11.76 8.75 -29.42
C ALA A 114 12.60 8.34 -30.64
N SER A 115 13.39 7.27 -30.54
CA SER A 115 14.17 6.68 -31.65
C SER A 115 13.34 5.77 -32.56
N GLY A 116 12.04 5.58 -32.30
CA GLY A 116 11.16 4.70 -33.08
C GLY A 116 11.38 3.19 -32.83
N ARG A 117 12.22 2.81 -31.88
CA ARG A 117 12.47 1.39 -31.53
C ARG A 117 11.32 0.79 -30.73
N LEU A 118 10.64 1.58 -29.90
CA LEU A 118 9.43 1.19 -29.21
C LEU A 118 8.24 2.04 -29.66
N PRO A 119 7.03 1.49 -29.67
CA PRO A 119 5.82 2.25 -29.98
C PRO A 119 5.44 3.26 -28.91
N ASP A 120 5.82 2.96 -27.66
CA ASP A 120 5.62 3.83 -26.48
C ASP A 120 6.66 3.50 -25.40
N ALA A 121 6.91 4.44 -24.50
CA ALA A 121 7.94 4.33 -23.47
C ALA A 121 7.60 3.28 -22.39
N ASP A 122 6.33 3.06 -22.08
CA ASP A 122 5.88 2.13 -21.04
C ASP A 122 6.24 0.67 -21.40
N LEU A 123 6.38 0.37 -22.68
CA LEU A 123 6.68 -0.99 -23.13
C LEU A 123 8.04 -1.50 -22.63
N VAL A 124 8.96 -0.62 -22.23
CA VAL A 124 10.27 -0.99 -21.65
C VAL A 124 10.17 -1.92 -20.44
N PHE A 125 9.07 -1.85 -19.69
CA PHE A 125 8.84 -2.67 -18.49
C PHE A 125 8.36 -4.10 -18.79
N PHE A 126 8.13 -4.44 -20.03
CA PHE A 126 7.63 -5.76 -20.48
C PHE A 126 8.68 -6.60 -21.19
N PHE A 127 9.94 -6.15 -21.17
CA PHE A 127 11.09 -6.94 -21.62
C PHE A 127 11.82 -7.55 -20.43
N ASP A 128 12.35 -8.74 -20.61
CA ASP A 128 13.39 -9.23 -19.72
C ASP A 128 14.74 -8.56 -20.01
N ARG A 129 15.74 -8.81 -19.15
CA ARG A 129 17.05 -8.19 -19.27
C ARG A 129 17.74 -8.50 -20.61
N ALA A 130 17.64 -9.75 -21.08
CA ALA A 130 18.30 -10.17 -22.31
C ALA A 130 17.60 -9.56 -23.54
N GLU A 131 16.27 -9.54 -23.52
CA GLU A 131 15.45 -8.89 -24.55
C GLU A 131 15.71 -7.39 -24.62
N LEU A 132 15.77 -6.73 -23.48
CA LEU A 132 16.06 -5.28 -23.42
C LEU A 132 17.44 -4.96 -23.99
N HIS A 133 18.45 -5.79 -23.72
CA HIS A 133 19.78 -5.63 -24.30
C HIS A 133 19.73 -5.73 -25.84
N ARG A 134 18.96 -6.66 -26.37
CA ARG A 134 18.73 -6.79 -27.82
C ARG A 134 17.95 -5.62 -28.38
N VAL A 135 16.91 -5.15 -27.69
CA VAL A 135 16.13 -3.96 -28.11
C VAL A 135 17.03 -2.73 -28.26
N VAL A 136 18.08 -2.60 -27.44
CA VAL A 136 19.04 -1.50 -27.54
C VAL A 136 20.02 -1.71 -28.73
N GLY A 137 20.48 -2.95 -28.97
CA GLY A 137 21.59 -3.25 -29.89
C GLY A 137 21.17 -3.73 -31.28
N ASP A 138 20.07 -4.48 -31.41
CA ASP A 138 19.70 -5.15 -32.66
C ASP A 138 18.98 -4.22 -33.63
N ALA A 139 19.11 -4.48 -34.95
CA ALA A 139 18.45 -3.72 -35.99
C ALA A 139 16.96 -4.04 -36.10
N ASP A 140 16.56 -5.32 -35.91
CA ASP A 140 15.18 -5.78 -35.93
C ASP A 140 14.71 -6.21 -34.56
N VAL A 141 13.71 -5.51 -34.05
CA VAL A 141 13.12 -5.73 -32.71
C VAL A 141 11.62 -6.05 -32.78
N ALA A 142 11.05 -6.25 -33.96
CA ALA A 142 9.61 -6.40 -34.16
C ALA A 142 9.02 -7.55 -33.34
N GLU A 143 9.66 -8.71 -33.34
CA GLU A 143 9.23 -9.89 -32.58
C GLU A 143 9.29 -9.64 -31.05
N LEU A 144 10.33 -8.94 -30.58
CA LEU A 144 10.48 -8.59 -29.16
C LEU A 144 9.38 -7.62 -28.73
N VAL A 145 9.08 -6.62 -29.55
CA VAL A 145 8.00 -5.66 -29.33
C VAL A 145 6.64 -6.37 -29.30
N HIS A 146 6.40 -7.31 -30.22
CA HIS A 146 5.17 -8.10 -30.23
C HIS A 146 4.98 -8.87 -28.93
N ARG A 147 5.99 -9.60 -28.45
CA ARG A 147 5.95 -10.32 -27.18
C ARG A 147 5.73 -9.39 -25.97
N ALA A 148 6.38 -8.25 -25.95
CA ALA A 148 6.20 -7.27 -24.87
C ALA A 148 4.76 -6.73 -24.83
N ARG A 149 4.14 -6.47 -26.01
CA ARG A 149 2.72 -6.11 -26.09
C ARG A 149 1.80 -7.20 -25.53
N GLN A 150 2.02 -8.45 -25.91
CA GLN A 150 1.25 -9.58 -25.36
C GLN A 150 1.35 -9.66 -23.83
N ARG A 151 2.57 -9.48 -23.27
CA ARG A 151 2.75 -9.44 -21.81
C ARG A 151 2.00 -8.29 -21.15
N ARG A 152 2.00 -7.10 -21.79
CA ARG A 152 1.25 -5.94 -21.30
C ARG A 152 -0.26 -6.18 -21.33
N GLU A 153 -0.78 -6.76 -22.39
CA GLU A 153 -2.20 -7.12 -22.52
C GLU A 153 -2.61 -8.18 -21.47
N ALA A 154 -1.74 -9.16 -21.21
CA ALA A 154 -1.99 -10.19 -20.20
C ALA A 154 -1.90 -9.67 -18.76
N LEU A 155 -1.32 -8.49 -18.52
CA LEU A 155 -1.07 -7.97 -17.17
C LEU A 155 -2.35 -7.81 -16.34
N ALA A 156 -3.43 -7.28 -16.94
CA ALA A 156 -4.70 -7.09 -16.23
C ALA A 156 -5.29 -8.42 -15.76
N PHE A 157 -5.23 -9.44 -16.61
CA PHE A 157 -5.64 -10.80 -16.24
C PHE A 157 -4.74 -11.37 -15.14
N GLN A 158 -3.42 -11.24 -15.26
CA GLN A 158 -2.46 -11.74 -14.27
C GLN A 158 -2.62 -11.06 -12.91
N GLN A 159 -2.95 -9.77 -12.89
CA GLN A 159 -3.19 -9.03 -11.64
C GLN A 159 -4.48 -9.44 -10.93
N ALA A 160 -5.43 -10.02 -11.66
CA ALA A 160 -6.68 -10.55 -11.10
C ALA A 160 -6.53 -11.98 -10.56
N LEU A 161 -5.41 -12.66 -10.83
CA LEU A 161 -5.15 -14.00 -10.30
C LEU A 161 -4.82 -13.95 -8.81
N GLU A 162 -5.42 -14.84 -8.05
CA GLU A 162 -5.13 -15.04 -6.63
C GLU A 162 -4.23 -16.27 -6.45
N PHE A 163 -3.35 -16.20 -5.47
CA PHE A 163 -2.42 -17.28 -5.11
C PHE A 163 -2.42 -17.51 -3.60
N ASP A 164 -2.01 -18.70 -3.17
CA ASP A 164 -1.80 -18.95 -1.74
C ASP A 164 -0.70 -18.05 -1.18
N ASP A 165 -0.87 -17.59 0.07
CA ASP A 165 0.11 -16.75 0.77
C ASP A 165 1.49 -17.42 0.92
N VAL A 166 1.50 -18.74 0.95
CA VAL A 166 2.72 -19.57 1.03
C VAL A 166 2.58 -20.71 0.04
N SER A 167 3.51 -20.80 -0.90
CA SER A 167 3.60 -21.91 -1.86
C SER A 167 5.02 -22.46 -1.91
N VAL A 168 5.14 -23.76 -2.14
CA VAL A 168 6.42 -24.43 -2.38
C VAL A 168 6.56 -24.70 -3.87
N GLY A 169 7.62 -24.21 -4.48
CA GLY A 169 7.84 -24.30 -5.92
C GLY A 169 7.11 -23.20 -6.71
N ARG A 170 6.61 -23.52 -7.89
CA ARG A 170 5.90 -22.54 -8.73
C ARG A 170 4.46 -22.36 -8.22
N PRO A 171 4.06 -21.13 -7.87
CA PRO A 171 2.69 -20.87 -7.43
C PRO A 171 1.67 -21.25 -8.51
N ALA A 172 0.59 -21.88 -8.13
CA ALA A 172 -0.57 -22.12 -8.99
C ALA A 172 -1.68 -21.14 -8.62
N PRO A 173 -2.37 -20.53 -9.60
CA PRO A 173 -3.48 -19.63 -9.30
C PRO A 173 -4.64 -20.40 -8.68
N ILE A 174 -5.30 -19.76 -7.72
CA ILE A 174 -6.51 -20.27 -7.08
C ILE A 174 -7.67 -20.02 -8.05
N LEU A 175 -8.15 -21.07 -8.70
CA LEU A 175 -9.25 -20.98 -9.69
C LEU A 175 -10.63 -20.94 -9.03
N SER A 176 -10.73 -21.46 -7.80
CA SER A 176 -11.92 -21.36 -6.96
C SER A 176 -11.49 -21.36 -5.51
N ARG A 177 -11.77 -20.30 -4.77
CA ARG A 177 -11.59 -20.27 -3.32
C ARG A 177 -12.91 -20.65 -2.67
N ALA A 178 -12.90 -21.70 -1.86
CA ALA A 178 -14.00 -21.89 -0.94
C ALA A 178 -14.07 -20.64 -0.04
N PRO A 179 -15.24 -19.99 0.10
CA PRO A 179 -15.34 -18.86 1.00
C PRO A 179 -14.82 -19.31 2.38
N GLY A 180 -13.95 -18.49 3.00
CA GLY A 180 -13.66 -18.62 4.42
C GLY A 180 -15.00 -18.71 5.15
N THR A 181 -15.07 -19.36 6.29
CA THR A 181 -16.33 -19.62 7.01
C THR A 181 -17.13 -18.33 7.12
N ILE A 182 -18.11 -18.18 6.23
CA ILE A 182 -19.05 -17.06 6.21
C ILE A 182 -20.36 -17.66 6.70
N THR A 183 -20.84 -17.20 7.83
CA THR A 183 -22.28 -17.17 8.07
C THR A 183 -22.81 -15.96 7.29
N ASP A 184 -24.05 -15.87 6.95
CA ASP A 184 -24.60 -14.83 6.06
C ASP A 184 -24.20 -13.40 6.47
N ASP A 185 -23.82 -13.17 7.74
CA ASP A 185 -23.50 -11.86 8.31
C ASP A 185 -22.09 -11.74 8.93
N GLU A 186 -21.31 -12.80 9.01
CA GLU A 186 -20.00 -12.79 9.70
C GLU A 186 -18.85 -13.22 8.80
N ILE A 187 -17.79 -12.42 8.78
CA ILE A 187 -16.53 -12.71 8.08
C ILE A 187 -15.44 -12.91 9.13
N LEU A 188 -14.84 -14.08 9.15
CA LEU A 188 -13.72 -14.40 10.02
C LEU A 188 -12.39 -14.03 9.36
N GLY A 189 -11.53 -13.40 10.15
CA GLY A 189 -10.13 -13.13 9.79
C GLY A 189 -9.22 -13.41 10.98
N ARG A 190 -8.05 -12.82 10.96
CA ARG A 190 -7.10 -12.87 12.09
C ARG A 190 -7.09 -11.54 12.83
N PRO A 191 -7.14 -11.54 14.18
CA PRO A 191 -6.99 -10.34 14.97
C PRO A 191 -5.60 -9.75 14.77
N ALA A 192 -5.52 -8.48 14.41
CA ALA A 192 -4.25 -7.80 14.13
C ALA A 192 -4.02 -6.56 14.98
N SER A 193 -5.06 -5.82 15.31
CA SER A 193 -5.04 -4.71 16.26
C SER A 193 -6.34 -4.66 17.02
N ARG A 194 -6.26 -4.50 18.33
CA ARG A 194 -7.38 -4.58 19.27
C ARG A 194 -8.36 -3.42 19.12
N GLY A 195 -9.57 -3.66 19.62
CA GLY A 195 -10.64 -2.69 19.71
C GLY A 195 -11.83 -3.06 18.83
N ILE A 196 -12.91 -2.29 18.98
CA ILE A 196 -14.15 -2.48 18.23
C ILE A 196 -14.49 -1.15 17.57
N ALA A 197 -14.89 -1.19 16.31
CA ALA A 197 -15.42 -0.04 15.60
C ALA A 197 -16.62 -0.44 14.74
N GLU A 198 -17.58 0.47 14.63
CA GLU A 198 -18.71 0.38 13.72
C GLU A 198 -18.64 1.53 12.72
N GLY A 199 -19.00 1.26 11.48
CA GLY A 199 -18.97 2.30 10.44
C GLY A 199 -19.42 1.79 9.09
N ILE A 200 -19.39 2.71 8.14
CA ILE A 200 -19.70 2.44 6.74
C ILE A 200 -18.44 1.89 6.05
N VAL A 201 -18.62 0.85 5.29
CA VAL A 201 -17.55 0.22 4.51
C VAL A 201 -17.15 1.10 3.32
N ARG A 202 -15.86 1.25 3.13
CA ARG A 202 -15.24 1.70 1.89
C ARG A 202 -14.37 0.59 1.34
N VAL A 203 -14.81 -0.07 0.27
CA VAL A 203 -13.98 -1.05 -0.45
C VAL A 203 -13.04 -0.31 -1.37
N ALA A 204 -11.75 -0.51 -1.18
CA ALA A 204 -10.71 0.07 -2.01
C ALA A 204 -9.76 -1.05 -2.47
N LYS A 205 -9.85 -1.42 -3.75
CA LYS A 205 -9.00 -2.46 -4.35
C LYS A 205 -7.64 -1.90 -4.78
N SER A 206 -7.55 -0.58 -4.86
CA SER A 206 -6.33 0.16 -5.21
C SER A 206 -6.19 1.40 -4.33
N ILE A 207 -4.99 1.99 -4.33
CA ILE A 207 -4.75 3.27 -3.64
C ILE A 207 -5.57 4.41 -4.24
N GLN A 208 -5.93 4.32 -5.51
CA GLN A 208 -6.78 5.29 -6.20
C GLN A 208 -8.20 5.27 -5.63
N ASP A 209 -8.74 4.08 -5.36
CA ASP A 209 -10.07 3.93 -4.77
C ASP A 209 -10.12 4.46 -3.32
N ALA A 210 -8.96 4.43 -2.63
CA ALA A 210 -8.85 4.96 -1.27
C ALA A 210 -8.89 6.49 -1.19
N ARG A 211 -8.80 7.20 -2.31
CA ARG A 211 -8.88 8.69 -2.34
C ARG A 211 -10.22 9.22 -1.84
N ASP A 212 -11.27 8.44 -2.03
CA ASP A 212 -12.63 8.80 -1.64
C ASP A 212 -13.00 8.37 -0.22
N VAL A 213 -12.04 7.81 0.53
CA VAL A 213 -12.24 7.39 1.92
C VAL A 213 -12.55 8.59 2.79
N GLN A 214 -13.66 8.50 3.52
CA GLN A 214 -14.12 9.52 4.43
C GLN A 214 -13.78 9.18 5.89
N ARG A 215 -13.83 10.20 6.73
CA ARG A 215 -13.56 10.02 8.15
C ARG A 215 -14.59 9.09 8.81
N GLY A 216 -14.06 8.14 9.59
CA GLY A 216 -14.89 7.19 10.32
C GLY A 216 -15.38 6.01 9.49
N GLU A 217 -15.04 5.95 8.21
CA GLU A 217 -15.32 4.76 7.39
C GLU A 217 -14.40 3.59 7.78
N ILE A 218 -14.86 2.40 7.47
CA ILE A 218 -14.11 1.16 7.62
C ILE A 218 -13.49 0.84 6.27
N LEU A 219 -12.16 0.90 6.21
CA LEU A 219 -11.43 0.59 4.99
C LEU A 219 -11.32 -0.93 4.82
N VAL A 220 -11.82 -1.41 3.69
CA VAL A 220 -11.72 -2.82 3.27
C VAL A 220 -10.85 -2.89 2.02
N ALA A 221 -9.70 -3.56 2.10
CA ALA A 221 -8.73 -3.62 1.01
C ALA A 221 -8.17 -5.04 0.84
N PRO A 222 -7.71 -5.43 -0.38
CA PRO A 222 -7.06 -6.73 -0.56
C PRO A 222 -5.80 -6.85 0.31
N VAL A 223 -4.96 -5.82 0.28
CA VAL A 223 -3.69 -5.71 1.03
C VAL A 223 -3.33 -4.23 1.16
N THR A 224 -2.57 -3.88 2.19
CA THR A 224 -2.08 -2.50 2.36
C THR A 224 -0.55 -2.46 2.47
N ASP A 225 0.04 -1.38 1.98
CA ASP A 225 1.46 -1.06 2.08
C ASP A 225 1.70 0.35 2.59
N VAL A 226 2.95 0.84 2.48
CA VAL A 226 3.37 2.16 2.98
C VAL A 226 2.55 3.29 2.36
N GLY A 227 2.10 3.16 1.10
CA GLY A 227 1.30 4.17 0.43
C GLY A 227 -0.07 4.42 1.06
N TRP A 228 -0.59 3.42 1.80
CA TRP A 228 -1.88 3.52 2.49
C TRP A 228 -1.83 4.23 3.84
N THR A 229 -0.61 4.43 4.38
CA THR A 229 -0.41 4.99 5.74
C THR A 229 -1.20 6.27 6.02
N PRO A 230 -1.31 7.24 5.11
CA PRO A 230 -2.08 8.46 5.37
C PRO A 230 -3.57 8.21 5.64
N TYR A 231 -4.17 7.21 5.02
CA TYR A 231 -5.58 6.88 5.21
C TYR A 231 -5.88 6.30 6.59
N PHE A 232 -4.88 5.71 7.26
CA PHE A 232 -5.03 5.22 8.64
C PHE A 232 -5.33 6.34 9.66
N THR A 233 -5.08 7.59 9.30
CA THR A 233 -5.45 8.73 10.16
C THR A 233 -6.92 9.13 10.04
N VAL A 234 -7.62 8.61 9.03
CA VAL A 234 -8.98 9.00 8.66
C VAL A 234 -10.00 7.91 9.03
N ILE A 235 -9.63 6.65 8.85
CA ILE A 235 -10.53 5.50 9.00
C ILE A 235 -10.81 5.16 10.47
N ALA A 236 -11.93 4.46 10.71
CA ALA A 236 -12.29 3.93 12.03
C ALA A 236 -11.73 2.52 12.28
N ALA A 237 -11.58 1.70 11.22
CA ALA A 237 -10.97 0.37 11.30
C ALA A 237 -10.42 -0.04 9.94
N LEU A 238 -9.55 -1.07 9.97
CA LEU A 238 -8.98 -1.69 8.78
C LEU A 238 -9.37 -3.16 8.70
N VAL A 239 -9.81 -3.58 7.50
CA VAL A 239 -10.04 -4.99 7.17
C VAL A 239 -9.26 -5.32 5.90
N THR A 240 -8.49 -6.43 5.89
CA THR A 240 -7.77 -6.85 4.69
C THR A 240 -7.99 -8.32 4.37
N ASP A 241 -8.06 -8.64 3.06
CA ASP A 241 -8.18 -10.03 2.61
C ASP A 241 -6.90 -10.81 2.87
N ILE A 242 -5.76 -10.19 2.58
CA ILE A 242 -4.43 -10.78 2.77
C ILE A 242 -3.69 -9.99 3.84
N GLY A 243 -3.07 -10.71 4.76
CA GLY A 243 -2.24 -10.08 5.77
C GLY A 243 -1.96 -11.00 6.96
N SER A 244 -0.99 -10.58 7.75
CA SER A 244 -0.63 -11.24 9.02
C SER A 244 -0.53 -10.20 10.12
N SER A 245 -0.39 -10.66 11.36
CA SER A 245 -0.17 -9.77 12.51
C SER A 245 1.11 -8.90 12.40
N VAL A 246 2.01 -9.22 11.46
CA VAL A 246 3.23 -8.47 11.19
C VAL A 246 3.21 -7.76 9.83
N SER A 247 2.10 -7.82 9.09
CA SER A 247 1.93 -7.05 7.85
C SER A 247 1.99 -5.54 8.12
N HIS A 248 2.33 -4.75 7.10
CA HIS A 248 2.46 -3.29 7.25
C HIS A 248 1.19 -2.66 7.83
N GLY A 249 0.02 -2.99 7.26
CA GLY A 249 -1.27 -2.48 7.76
C GLY A 249 -1.55 -2.84 9.20
N ALA A 250 -1.25 -4.08 9.61
CA ALA A 250 -1.43 -4.52 10.99
C ALA A 250 -0.52 -3.76 11.99
N VAL A 251 0.73 -3.50 11.59
CA VAL A 251 1.69 -2.75 12.42
C VAL A 251 1.22 -1.31 12.57
N VAL A 252 0.88 -0.66 11.46
CA VAL A 252 0.43 0.74 11.46
C VAL A 252 -0.90 0.88 12.20
N ALA A 253 -1.86 -0.03 11.99
CA ALA A 253 -3.13 0.00 12.73
C ALA A 253 -2.93 -0.03 14.25
N ARG A 254 -1.98 -0.86 14.74
CA ARG A 254 -1.61 -0.87 16.18
C ARG A 254 -0.99 0.43 16.64
N GLU A 255 -0.15 1.06 15.82
CA GLU A 255 0.47 2.35 16.15
C GLU A 255 -0.56 3.48 16.26
N TYR A 256 -1.61 3.42 15.45
CA TYR A 256 -2.71 4.38 15.46
C TYR A 256 -3.87 3.99 16.40
N GLY A 257 -3.82 2.80 17.01
CA GLY A 257 -4.89 2.30 17.88
C GLY A 257 -6.19 1.95 17.13
N LEU A 258 -6.09 1.64 15.84
CA LEU A 258 -7.23 1.27 15.00
C LEU A 258 -7.55 -0.22 15.16
N PRO A 259 -8.80 -0.62 15.35
CA PRO A 259 -9.22 -2.00 15.21
C PRO A 259 -8.83 -2.54 13.84
N CYS A 260 -8.24 -3.75 13.80
CA CYS A 260 -7.77 -4.31 12.53
C CYS A 260 -7.98 -5.83 12.49
N VAL A 261 -8.63 -6.27 11.42
CA VAL A 261 -8.82 -7.68 11.07
C VAL A 261 -8.13 -7.94 9.74
N VAL A 262 -7.21 -8.90 9.70
CA VAL A 262 -6.47 -9.26 8.49
C VAL A 262 -6.77 -10.72 8.10
N ASN A 263 -6.39 -11.09 6.87
CA ASN A 263 -6.55 -12.45 6.35
C ASN A 263 -8.01 -12.94 6.38
N THR A 264 -8.92 -12.06 5.98
CA THR A 264 -10.34 -12.40 5.82
C THR A 264 -10.60 -13.21 4.57
N LEU A 265 -9.69 -13.17 3.61
CA LEU A 265 -9.69 -13.87 2.33
C LEU A 265 -10.74 -13.37 1.33
N VAL A 266 -11.86 -12.82 1.80
CA VAL A 266 -13.05 -12.56 0.98
C VAL A 266 -13.74 -11.21 1.25
N ALA A 267 -13.26 -10.43 2.21
CA ALA A 267 -13.97 -9.21 2.63
C ALA A 267 -14.20 -8.24 1.46
N THR A 268 -13.23 -8.08 0.55
CA THR A 268 -13.40 -7.22 -0.63
C THR A 268 -14.36 -7.76 -1.69
N GLN A 269 -14.74 -9.02 -1.60
CA GLN A 269 -15.66 -9.68 -2.53
C GLN A 269 -17.09 -9.68 -1.98
N VAL A 270 -17.22 -9.83 -0.65
CA VAL A 270 -18.48 -9.97 0.06
C VAL A 270 -19.05 -8.61 0.46
N LEU A 271 -18.20 -7.71 0.98
CA LEU A 271 -18.61 -6.38 1.40
C LEU A 271 -18.62 -5.41 0.22
N LYS A 272 -19.56 -4.46 0.28
CA LYS A 272 -19.69 -3.38 -0.70
C LYS A 272 -19.53 -2.04 -0.01
N THR A 273 -19.00 -1.06 -0.76
CA THR A 273 -19.02 0.34 -0.29
C THR A 273 -20.47 0.75 0.03
N GLY A 274 -20.68 1.27 1.24
CA GLY A 274 -21.99 1.62 1.77
C GLY A 274 -22.56 0.62 2.77
N ASP A 275 -22.07 -0.61 2.83
CA ASP A 275 -22.48 -1.57 3.87
C ASP A 275 -22.14 -1.03 5.26
N ARG A 276 -22.98 -1.33 6.24
CA ARG A 276 -22.66 -1.03 7.64
C ARG A 276 -22.13 -2.27 8.34
N VAL A 277 -20.95 -2.16 8.97
CA VAL A 277 -20.31 -3.30 9.65
C VAL A 277 -19.78 -2.93 11.02
N ARG A 278 -19.61 -3.95 11.84
CA ARG A 278 -18.84 -3.92 13.09
C ARG A 278 -17.56 -4.74 12.91
N VAL A 279 -16.44 -4.14 13.22
CA VAL A 279 -15.12 -4.77 13.21
C VAL A 279 -14.68 -5.02 14.64
N ASP A 280 -14.49 -6.28 15.00
CA ASP A 280 -13.97 -6.72 16.30
C ASP A 280 -12.51 -7.18 16.11
N GLY A 281 -11.58 -6.27 16.35
CA GLY A 281 -10.14 -6.52 16.23
C GLY A 281 -9.56 -7.39 17.34
N ASP A 282 -10.29 -7.65 18.42
CA ASP A 282 -9.88 -8.59 19.47
C ASP A 282 -10.19 -10.04 19.07
N ARG A 283 -11.33 -10.26 18.40
CA ARG A 283 -11.78 -11.61 17.97
C ARG A 283 -11.41 -11.92 16.52
N GLY A 284 -11.02 -10.94 15.74
CA GLY A 284 -10.78 -11.11 14.30
C GLY A 284 -12.07 -11.32 13.50
N LEU A 285 -13.15 -10.64 13.90
CA LEU A 285 -14.48 -10.82 13.35
C LEU A 285 -14.99 -9.52 12.73
N VAL A 286 -15.59 -9.62 11.55
CA VAL A 286 -16.33 -8.52 10.91
C VAL A 286 -17.76 -8.97 10.75
N THR A 287 -18.71 -8.24 11.34
CA THR A 287 -20.13 -8.55 11.31
C THR A 287 -20.88 -7.48 10.52
N ARG A 288 -21.69 -7.90 9.54
CA ARG A 288 -22.58 -6.98 8.83
C ARG A 288 -23.74 -6.59 9.76
N LEU A 289 -24.03 -5.32 9.80
CA LEU A 289 -25.16 -4.77 10.55
C LEU A 289 -26.29 -4.50 9.58
N GLU A 290 -27.53 -4.89 9.97
CA GLU A 290 -28.72 -4.56 9.18
C GLU A 290 -28.83 -3.05 9.00
N SER A 291 -29.21 -2.62 7.80
CA SER A 291 -29.57 -1.22 7.54
C SER A 291 -30.88 -0.94 8.25
N SER A 292 -30.85 -0.08 9.27
CA SER A 292 -32.03 0.40 9.96
C SER A 292 -32.92 1.24 9.05
#